data_22309bcffd95d3e1d5db9007c4b791fc
#
_entry.id   22309bcffd95d3e1d5db9007c4b791fc
#
_cell.length_a   1.000
_cell.length_b   1.000
_cell.length_c   1.000
_cell.angle_alpha   90.00
_cell.angle_beta   90.00
_cell.angle_gamma   90.00
#
_symmetry.space_group_name_H-M   'P 1'
#
loop_
_entity.id
_entity.type
_entity.pdbx_description
1 polymer ?
#
loop_
_entity_poly.entity_id
_entity_poly.type
_entity_poly.pdbx_seq_one_letter_code
_entity_poly.pdbx_strand_id
1 'polypeptide(L)'
;MNRKRVLRIALIVVLFLVLGALWTALQGGPLARSYAKLLFQQNRTDFDSAAAQAVEQGSGQGISRPFGVRDVTLWDYGGTAVDFSMGSSGIGPSTTYWGIQYVPSGERLGFQGSRLEGWISDGDGWRWEESGGDNRCYIQELDERWYYYEMSF
;
A
#
# COMPACT_ATOMS: atom_id res chain seq x y z
N MET A 1 8.52 28.62 35.81
CA MET A 1 9.18 27.94 34.66
C MET A 1 9.39 28.96 33.53
N ASN A 2 10.61 29.07 33.00
CA ASN A 2 10.95 30.11 32.02
C ASN A 2 10.21 29.85 30.67
N ARG A 3 9.49 30.85 30.16
CA ARG A 3 8.66 30.78 28.92
C ARG A 3 9.44 30.21 27.72
N LYS A 4 10.75 30.51 27.61
CA LYS A 4 11.63 29.94 26.57
C LYS A 4 11.88 28.43 26.74
N ARG A 5 11.92 27.91 27.96
CA ARG A 5 12.03 26.46 28.21
C ARG A 5 10.75 25.72 27.88
N VAL A 6 9.59 26.28 28.22
CA VAL A 6 8.29 25.69 27.86
C VAL A 6 8.14 25.59 26.35
N LEU A 7 8.48 26.67 25.62
CA LEU A 7 8.40 26.69 24.17
C LEU A 7 9.32 25.64 23.51
N ARG A 8 10.57 25.50 24.01
CA ARG A 8 11.51 24.47 23.50
C ARG A 8 10.99 23.06 23.73
N ILE A 9 10.46 22.77 24.93
CA ILE A 9 9.88 21.44 25.24
C ILE A 9 8.69 21.15 24.32
N ALA A 10 7.78 22.13 24.13
CA ALA A 10 6.64 21.96 23.24
C ALA A 10 7.07 21.68 21.79
N LEU A 11 8.11 22.36 21.31
CA LEU A 11 8.63 22.16 19.95
C LEU A 11 9.26 20.79 19.78
N ILE A 12 9.98 20.28 20.77
CA ILE A 12 10.56 18.93 20.78
C ILE A 12 9.43 17.88 20.78
N VAL A 13 8.39 18.05 21.59
CA VAL A 13 7.26 17.12 21.64
C VAL A 13 6.54 17.08 20.29
N VAL A 14 6.27 18.24 19.67
CA VAL A 14 5.67 18.30 18.34
C VAL A 14 6.54 17.60 17.30
N LEU A 15 7.86 17.80 17.35
CA LEU A 15 8.78 17.13 16.41
C LEU A 15 8.73 15.60 16.59
N PHE A 16 8.73 15.09 17.81
CA PHE A 16 8.60 13.65 18.08
C PHE A 16 7.26 13.08 17.60
N LEU A 17 6.16 13.81 17.78
CA LEU A 17 4.84 13.41 17.28
C LEU A 17 4.81 13.34 15.74
N VAL A 18 5.40 14.32 15.07
CA VAL A 18 5.51 14.35 13.60
C VAL A 18 6.38 13.18 13.11
N LEU A 19 7.53 12.96 13.72
CA LEU A 19 8.41 11.83 13.36
C LEU A 19 7.76 10.48 13.63
N GLY A 20 7.03 10.33 14.73
CA GLY A 20 6.26 9.12 15.03
C GLY A 20 5.13 8.87 14.03
N ALA A 21 4.40 9.90 13.63
CA ALA A 21 3.36 9.81 12.60
C ALA A 21 3.94 9.44 11.23
N LEU A 22 5.08 10.04 10.86
CA LEU A 22 5.82 9.66 9.63
C LEU A 22 6.28 8.20 9.69
N TRP A 23 6.82 7.77 10.82
CA TRP A 23 7.28 6.40 11.01
C TRP A 23 6.13 5.39 10.85
N THR A 24 4.96 5.64 11.46
CA THR A 24 3.79 4.77 11.32
C THR A 24 3.24 4.75 9.90
N ALA A 25 3.27 5.88 9.19
CA ALA A 25 2.88 5.95 7.78
C ALA A 25 3.81 5.14 6.86
N LEU A 26 5.07 4.98 7.24
CA LEU A 26 6.06 4.19 6.49
C LEU A 26 5.95 2.67 6.76
N GLN A 27 5.19 2.27 7.80
CA GLN A 27 5.06 0.87 8.21
C GLN A 27 3.77 0.19 7.76
N GLY A 28 2.91 0.88 7.00
CA GLY A 28 1.57 0.38 6.68
C GLY A 28 0.53 0.85 7.71
N GLY A 29 -0.69 0.29 7.64
CA GLY A 29 -1.79 0.61 8.55
C GLY A 29 -2.59 1.86 8.15
N PRO A 30 -3.44 2.39 9.06
CA PRO A 30 -4.43 3.41 8.72
C PRO A 30 -3.85 4.71 8.11
N LEU A 31 -2.67 5.14 8.58
CA LEU A 31 -2.01 6.34 8.04
C LEU A 31 -1.43 6.11 6.65
N ALA A 32 -0.80 4.94 6.42
CA ALA A 32 -0.31 4.57 5.10
C ALA A 32 -1.46 4.46 4.10
N ARG A 33 -2.57 3.88 4.51
CA ARG A 33 -3.81 3.76 3.73
C ARG A 33 -4.36 5.13 3.33
N SER A 34 -4.50 6.03 4.31
CA SER A 34 -4.97 7.40 4.04
C SER A 34 -4.03 8.16 3.10
N TYR A 35 -2.74 7.99 3.30
CA TYR A 35 -1.71 8.59 2.44
C TYR A 35 -1.75 8.02 1.01
N ALA A 36 -1.83 6.70 0.85
CA ALA A 36 -1.94 6.05 -0.46
C ALA A 36 -3.20 6.50 -1.20
N LYS A 37 -4.35 6.56 -0.51
CA LYS A 37 -5.62 7.04 -1.08
C LYS A 37 -5.51 8.48 -1.56
N LEU A 38 -4.91 9.37 -0.78
CA LEU A 38 -4.70 10.77 -1.15
C LEU A 38 -3.81 10.90 -2.38
N LEU A 39 -2.66 10.19 -2.40
CA LEU A 39 -1.76 10.19 -3.56
C LEU A 39 -2.42 9.65 -4.82
N PHE A 40 -3.17 8.57 -4.70
CA PHE A 40 -3.94 7.99 -5.80
C PHE A 40 -4.91 9.00 -6.39
N GLN A 41 -5.70 9.68 -5.54
CA GLN A 41 -6.66 10.69 -5.99
C GLN A 41 -6.00 11.88 -6.68
N GLN A 42 -4.85 12.33 -6.18
CA GLN A 42 -4.11 13.46 -6.74
C GLN A 42 -3.37 13.14 -8.04
N ASN A 43 -2.96 11.88 -8.23
CA ASN A 43 -2.15 11.45 -9.38
C ASN A 43 -2.86 10.36 -10.20
N ARG A 44 -4.19 10.34 -10.21
CA ARG A 44 -5.00 9.31 -10.85
C ARG A 44 -4.59 9.02 -12.29
N THR A 45 -4.40 10.05 -13.08
CA THR A 45 -4.01 9.93 -14.50
C THR A 45 -2.67 9.22 -14.68
N ASP A 46 -1.70 9.47 -13.79
CA ASP A 46 -0.39 8.83 -13.85
C ASP A 46 -0.50 7.34 -13.50
N PHE A 47 -1.32 7.00 -12.50
CA PHE A 47 -1.62 5.61 -12.15
C PHE A 47 -2.31 4.88 -13.30
N ASP A 48 -3.35 5.46 -13.90
CA ASP A 48 -4.07 4.86 -15.03
C ASP A 48 -3.14 4.64 -16.24
N SER A 49 -2.30 5.62 -16.57
CA SER A 49 -1.33 5.51 -17.65
C SER A 49 -0.29 4.42 -17.40
N ALA A 50 0.26 4.38 -16.18
CA ALA A 50 1.26 3.38 -15.80
C ALA A 50 0.67 1.96 -15.79
N ALA A 51 -0.55 1.79 -15.27
CA ALA A 51 -1.25 0.51 -15.28
C ALA A 51 -1.52 0.01 -16.70
N ALA A 52 -2.02 0.87 -17.58
CA ALA A 52 -2.28 0.53 -18.98
C ALA A 52 -0.99 0.10 -19.68
N GLN A 53 0.11 0.84 -19.52
CA GLN A 53 1.41 0.49 -20.08
C GLN A 53 1.93 -0.85 -19.54
N ALA A 54 1.84 -1.09 -18.24
CA ALA A 54 2.30 -2.35 -17.63
C ALA A 54 1.53 -3.55 -18.18
N VAL A 55 0.22 -3.44 -18.31
CA VAL A 55 -0.63 -4.51 -18.89
C VAL A 55 -0.31 -4.72 -20.38
N GLU A 56 -0.18 -3.66 -21.18
CA GLU A 56 0.14 -3.75 -22.60
C GLU A 56 1.52 -4.37 -22.85
N GLN A 57 2.53 -4.01 -22.04
CA GLN A 57 3.89 -4.55 -22.15
C GLN A 57 4.04 -5.95 -21.54
N GLY A 58 3.08 -6.41 -20.73
CA GLY A 58 3.21 -7.63 -19.93
C GLY A 58 4.33 -7.54 -18.88
N SER A 59 4.71 -6.33 -18.44
CA SER A 59 5.81 -6.09 -17.52
C SER A 59 5.67 -4.74 -16.83
N GLY A 60 6.13 -4.65 -15.57
CA GLY A 60 6.30 -3.38 -14.86
C GLY A 60 7.63 -2.68 -15.14
N GLN A 61 8.56 -3.31 -15.87
CA GLN A 61 9.88 -2.74 -16.12
C GLN A 61 9.82 -1.56 -17.09
N GLY A 62 10.55 -0.49 -16.77
CA GLY A 62 10.61 0.70 -17.62
C GLY A 62 9.38 1.62 -17.56
N ILE A 63 8.37 1.26 -16.77
CA ILE A 63 7.19 2.09 -16.56
C ILE A 63 7.54 3.33 -15.74
N SER A 64 7.04 4.49 -16.18
CA SER A 64 7.15 5.72 -15.39
C SER A 64 6.34 5.58 -14.09
N ARG A 65 7.02 5.75 -12.96
CA ARG A 65 6.40 5.57 -11.64
C ARG A 65 5.63 6.82 -11.22
N PRO A 66 4.34 6.69 -10.87
CA PRO A 66 3.61 7.79 -10.25
C PRO A 66 4.31 8.30 -8.97
N PHE A 67 4.04 9.54 -8.59
CA PHE A 67 4.64 10.12 -7.39
C PHE A 67 4.35 9.28 -6.14
N GLY A 68 5.37 9.02 -5.32
CA GLY A 68 5.28 8.20 -4.10
C GLY A 68 5.39 6.69 -4.32
N VAL A 69 5.43 6.22 -5.57
CA VAL A 69 5.63 4.81 -5.92
C VAL A 69 7.12 4.50 -6.00
N ARG A 70 7.53 3.43 -5.34
CA ARG A 70 8.92 2.93 -5.32
C ARG A 70 9.20 1.98 -6.47
N ASP A 71 8.22 1.12 -6.77
CA ASP A 71 8.36 0.11 -7.81
C ASP A 71 6.99 -0.22 -8.43
N VAL A 72 7.02 -0.66 -9.70
CA VAL A 72 5.85 -1.15 -10.44
C VAL A 72 6.13 -2.57 -10.88
N THR A 73 5.29 -3.50 -10.45
CA THR A 73 5.43 -4.92 -10.79
C THR A 73 4.14 -5.46 -11.38
N LEU A 74 4.22 -6.15 -12.50
CA LEU A 74 3.09 -6.91 -13.04
C LEU A 74 3.21 -8.35 -12.56
N TRP A 75 2.14 -8.85 -11.98
CA TRP A 75 1.95 -10.23 -11.55
C TRP A 75 0.90 -10.92 -12.41
N ASP A 76 1.09 -12.20 -12.68
CA ASP A 76 0.16 -13.03 -13.43
C ASP A 76 0.17 -14.48 -12.93
N TYR A 77 0.12 -14.66 -11.60
CA TYR A 77 0.20 -16.00 -11.01
C TYR A 77 -1.16 -16.71 -10.91
N GLY A 78 -2.25 -15.99 -10.75
CA GLY A 78 -3.61 -16.53 -10.66
C GLY A 78 -4.62 -15.58 -11.28
N GLY A 79 -4.28 -14.31 -11.30
CA GLY A 79 -4.97 -13.23 -11.98
C GLY A 79 -3.97 -12.12 -12.25
N THR A 80 -4.25 -11.30 -13.27
CA THR A 80 -3.37 -10.18 -13.64
C THR A 80 -3.53 -9.05 -12.61
N ALA A 81 -2.43 -8.61 -12.02
CA ALA A 81 -2.37 -7.46 -11.12
C ALA A 81 -1.14 -6.60 -11.40
N VAL A 82 -1.30 -5.28 -11.35
CA VAL A 82 -0.19 -4.33 -11.39
C VAL A 82 -0.05 -3.71 -10.02
N ASP A 83 1.04 -4.03 -9.33
CA ASP A 83 1.35 -3.52 -8.00
C ASP A 83 2.23 -2.27 -8.10
N PHE A 84 1.76 -1.20 -7.50
CA PHE A 84 2.47 0.04 -7.28
C PHE A 84 2.94 0.06 -5.82
N SER A 85 4.12 -0.51 -5.57
CA SER A 85 4.71 -0.60 -4.23
C SER A 85 5.08 0.78 -3.70
N MET A 86 4.58 1.14 -2.53
CA MET A 86 4.85 2.44 -1.89
C MET A 86 5.74 2.31 -0.68
N GLY A 87 5.71 1.18 0.01
CA GLY A 87 6.54 0.96 1.19
C GLY A 87 6.58 -0.47 1.66
N SER A 88 7.51 -0.69 2.59
CA SER A 88 7.63 -1.95 3.32
C SER A 88 8.14 -1.69 4.72
N SER A 89 7.78 -2.55 5.66
CA SER A 89 8.27 -2.54 7.04
C SER A 89 8.51 -3.98 7.50
N GLY A 90 9.44 -4.15 8.44
CA GLY A 90 9.82 -5.45 8.96
C GLY A 90 11.25 -5.83 8.60
N ILE A 91 11.69 -6.99 9.06
CA ILE A 91 13.03 -7.53 8.84
C ILE A 91 12.92 -9.00 8.45
N GLY A 92 13.56 -9.38 7.35
CA GLY A 92 13.59 -10.77 6.89
C GLY A 92 12.21 -11.33 6.55
N PRO A 93 11.86 -12.51 7.07
CA PRO A 93 10.60 -13.16 6.72
C PRO A 93 9.35 -12.46 7.29
N SER A 94 9.50 -11.57 8.27
CA SER A 94 8.38 -10.82 8.85
C SER A 94 8.29 -9.43 8.24
N THR A 95 8.02 -9.35 6.93
CA THR A 95 7.94 -8.09 6.20
C THR A 95 6.51 -7.83 5.73
N THR A 96 6.03 -6.61 5.97
CA THR A 96 4.77 -6.09 5.42
C THR A 96 5.08 -5.17 4.26
N TYR A 97 4.48 -5.42 3.11
CA TYR A 97 4.51 -4.57 1.93
C TYR A 97 3.16 -3.88 1.79
N TRP A 98 3.15 -2.64 1.32
CA TRP A 98 1.93 -1.91 1.08
C TRP A 98 2.04 -0.99 -0.14
N GLY A 99 0.88 -0.72 -0.74
CA GLY A 99 0.82 0.10 -1.94
C GLY A 99 -0.58 0.14 -2.55
N ILE A 100 -0.61 0.37 -3.87
CA ILE A 100 -1.82 0.41 -4.67
C ILE A 100 -1.73 -0.69 -5.72
N GLN A 101 -2.82 -1.40 -5.94
CA GLN A 101 -2.92 -2.48 -6.91
C GLN A 101 -4.01 -2.16 -7.94
N TYR A 102 -3.70 -2.32 -9.22
CA TYR A 102 -4.67 -2.33 -10.29
C TYR A 102 -4.96 -3.76 -10.74
N VAL A 103 -6.21 -4.14 -10.75
CA VAL A 103 -6.66 -5.48 -11.16
C VAL A 103 -7.65 -5.35 -12.31
N PRO A 104 -7.25 -5.63 -13.56
CA PRO A 104 -8.11 -5.46 -14.74
C PRO A 104 -9.45 -6.17 -14.66
N SER A 105 -9.51 -7.34 -14.02
CA SER A 105 -10.75 -8.11 -13.81
C SER A 105 -11.66 -7.52 -12.74
N GLY A 106 -11.17 -6.63 -11.87
CA GLY A 106 -11.90 -6.15 -10.68
C GLY A 106 -12.03 -7.18 -9.57
N GLU A 107 -11.35 -8.33 -9.68
CA GLU A 107 -11.33 -9.34 -8.62
C GLU A 107 -10.46 -8.90 -7.44
N ARG A 108 -10.71 -9.46 -6.26
CA ARG A 108 -9.80 -9.31 -5.12
C ARG A 108 -8.66 -10.31 -5.25
N LEU A 109 -7.46 -9.80 -5.48
CA LEU A 109 -6.27 -10.62 -5.58
C LEU A 109 -5.34 -10.36 -4.38
N GLY A 110 -4.65 -11.40 -3.95
CA GLY A 110 -3.65 -11.34 -2.90
C GLY A 110 -2.22 -11.29 -3.45
N PHE A 111 -1.34 -12.00 -2.77
CA PHE A 111 0.09 -12.06 -3.09
C PHE A 111 0.34 -12.40 -4.55
N GLN A 112 1.12 -11.56 -5.24
CA GLN A 112 1.57 -11.82 -6.62
C GLN A 112 0.43 -12.13 -7.60
N GLY A 113 -0.76 -11.55 -7.38
CA GLY A 113 -1.93 -11.81 -8.20
C GLY A 113 -2.65 -13.12 -7.87
N SER A 114 -2.38 -13.75 -6.74
CA SER A 114 -3.03 -15.01 -6.34
C SER A 114 -4.52 -14.81 -6.01
N ARG A 115 -5.34 -15.78 -6.39
CA ARG A 115 -6.73 -15.86 -5.95
C ARG A 115 -6.79 -16.50 -4.57
N LEU A 116 -7.19 -15.72 -3.58
CA LEU A 116 -7.35 -16.16 -2.20
C LEU A 116 -8.83 -16.40 -1.90
N GLU A 117 -9.13 -17.53 -1.28
CA GLU A 117 -10.49 -17.84 -0.82
C GLU A 117 -10.65 -17.48 0.66
N GLY A 118 -11.86 -17.18 1.09
CA GLY A 118 -12.16 -16.92 2.50
C GLY A 118 -11.87 -15.49 2.96
N TRP A 119 -11.99 -14.50 2.07
CA TRP A 119 -11.94 -13.09 2.45
C TRP A 119 -13.01 -12.73 3.48
N ILE A 120 -12.61 -12.06 4.56
CA ILE A 120 -13.49 -11.60 5.64
C ILE A 120 -13.59 -10.08 5.56
N SER A 121 -14.79 -9.54 5.66
CA SER A 121 -15.00 -8.09 5.72
C SER A 121 -14.34 -7.52 6.97
N ASP A 122 -13.55 -6.44 6.80
CA ASP A 122 -12.81 -5.78 7.87
C ASP A 122 -12.85 -4.25 7.66
N GLY A 123 -13.77 -3.58 8.35
CA GLY A 123 -14.03 -2.16 8.17
C GLY A 123 -14.43 -1.83 6.74
N ASP A 124 -13.68 -0.94 6.09
CA ASP A 124 -13.92 -0.50 4.70
C ASP A 124 -13.24 -1.42 3.67
N GLY A 125 -12.70 -2.57 4.08
CA GLY A 125 -11.97 -3.48 3.22
C GLY A 125 -12.20 -4.94 3.53
N TRP A 126 -11.25 -5.76 3.12
CA TRP A 126 -11.27 -7.21 3.30
C TRP A 126 -9.92 -7.69 3.80
N ARG A 127 -9.96 -8.65 4.70
CA ARG A 127 -8.79 -9.31 5.27
C ARG A 127 -8.81 -10.79 4.92
N TRP A 128 -7.63 -11.31 4.66
CA TRP A 128 -7.38 -12.74 4.53
C TRP A 128 -6.20 -13.13 5.45
N GLU A 129 -6.29 -14.28 6.07
CA GLU A 129 -5.24 -14.87 6.90
C GLU A 129 -5.02 -16.31 6.50
N GLU A 130 -3.77 -16.71 6.39
CA GLU A 130 -3.40 -18.09 6.09
C GLU A 130 -3.76 -19.02 7.25
N SER A 131 -4.47 -20.11 6.94
CA SER A 131 -4.78 -21.12 7.95
C SER A 131 -3.52 -21.91 8.36
N GLY A 132 -3.06 -21.69 9.58
CA GLY A 132 -1.86 -22.35 10.12
C GLY A 132 -0.54 -21.73 9.70
N GLY A 133 -0.55 -20.59 9.03
CA GLY A 133 0.60 -19.77 8.68
C GLY A 133 0.57 -18.39 9.31
N ASP A 134 1.48 -17.53 8.87
CA ASP A 134 1.61 -16.14 9.34
C ASP A 134 1.33 -15.11 8.24
N ASN A 135 1.08 -15.57 7.01
CA ASN A 135 0.75 -14.70 5.89
C ASN A 135 -0.62 -14.03 6.10
N ARG A 136 -0.67 -12.74 5.85
CA ARG A 136 -1.88 -11.92 5.95
C ARG A 136 -1.97 -10.97 4.78
N CYS A 137 -3.19 -10.77 4.31
CA CYS A 137 -3.47 -9.80 3.27
C CYS A 137 -4.66 -8.94 3.69
N TYR A 138 -4.52 -7.62 3.52
CA TYR A 138 -5.62 -6.68 3.62
C TYR A 138 -5.73 -5.91 2.32
N ILE A 139 -6.95 -5.74 1.81
CA ILE A 139 -7.24 -4.90 0.66
C ILE A 139 -8.43 -3.99 0.95
N GLN A 140 -8.40 -2.79 0.36
CA GLN A 140 -9.51 -1.85 0.38
C GLN A 140 -9.70 -1.27 -1.02
N GLU A 141 -10.93 -1.31 -1.53
CA GLU A 141 -11.28 -0.69 -2.79
C GLU A 141 -11.11 0.84 -2.70
N LEU A 142 -10.34 1.41 -3.61
CA LEU A 142 -10.15 2.85 -3.74
C LEU A 142 -11.07 3.42 -4.81
N ASP A 143 -11.26 2.67 -5.89
CA ASP A 143 -12.10 2.93 -7.04
C ASP A 143 -12.26 1.63 -7.84
N GLU A 144 -13.10 1.61 -8.88
CA GLU A 144 -13.28 0.44 -9.76
C GLU A 144 -11.93 -0.12 -10.23
N ARG A 145 -11.65 -1.39 -9.93
CA ARG A 145 -10.40 -2.13 -10.25
C ARG A 145 -9.14 -1.65 -9.53
N TRP A 146 -9.27 -0.68 -8.62
CA TRP A 146 -8.14 -0.12 -7.87
C TRP A 146 -8.29 -0.41 -6.39
N TYR A 147 -7.24 -0.98 -5.80
CA TYR A 147 -7.21 -1.39 -4.40
C TYR A 147 -5.97 -0.83 -3.71
N TYR A 148 -6.14 -0.40 -2.47
CA TYR A 148 -5.03 -0.34 -1.54
C TYR A 148 -4.76 -1.76 -1.04
N TYR A 149 -3.51 -2.12 -0.85
CA TYR A 149 -3.14 -3.41 -0.29
C TYR A 149 -2.10 -3.30 0.83
N GLU A 150 -2.16 -4.23 1.80
CA GLU A 150 -1.12 -4.58 2.77
C GLU A 150 -0.95 -6.09 2.74
N MET A 151 0.30 -6.56 2.55
CA MET A 151 0.64 -7.98 2.47
C MET A 151 1.79 -8.26 3.41
N SER A 152 1.58 -9.15 4.39
CA SER A 152 2.55 -9.54 5.41
C SER A 152 2.92 -11.01 5.24
N PHE A 153 4.21 -11.28 5.37
CA PHE A 153 4.81 -12.61 5.26
C PHE A 153 5.45 -13.01 6.59
#